data_8a896d5077f22027a6441b7076150e7a
#
_entry.id   8a896d5077f22027a6441b7076150e7a
#
_cell.length_a   1.000
_cell.length_b   1.000
_cell.length_c   1.000
_cell.angle_alpha   90.00
_cell.angle_beta   90.00
_cell.angle_gamma   90.00
#
_symmetry.space_group_name_H-M   'P 1'
#
loop_
_entity.id
_entity.type
_entity.pdbx_description
1 polymer ?
#
loop_
_entity_poly.entity_id
_entity_poly.type
_entity_poly.pdbx_seq_one_letter_code
_entity_poly.pdbx_strand_id
1 'polypeptide(L)'
;VKHRVSVIACLLLAAGMSRPALATDVVVGVNPVGAQLMSEQQQDALIEQLRQDGVKTVRTGIGDQFTHFIVRAYQRGISADVIVYPTTASTRGALRPADPSVGLQWAERPITDADPEKFKAWLAGALAPLEAANVHLAALELGNEINGPFFNGDFLPAQASGRVLGLSDLANPNDPEGRAIAASYRAYLQVLAALKEVRDHLKVNRKTPIISAGLADGGLPGKKPGQKLDGVSVPASLQFMRQNGLDKLVEGYGVHVYPGVDPRAPGAKLIDNLEADAFAQCSAAKPCWLTEWGFNNRNQSCPIDDTARVQLVTIMREALKHFADQGRLAASLFYSWSGLPGAKEDIGAIFRCGALTPAGKLALSPL
;
A
#
# COMPACT_ATOMS: atom_id res chain seq x y z
N VAL A 1 2.08 -39.95 69.49
CA VAL A 1 1.35 -38.74 68.98
C VAL A 1 2.13 -38.20 67.81
N LYS A 2 1.64 -38.44 66.57
CA LYS A 2 2.25 -37.94 65.32
C LYS A 2 1.44 -36.73 64.84
N HIS A 3 2.04 -35.54 64.85
CA HIS A 3 1.46 -34.36 64.25
C HIS A 3 1.70 -34.37 62.71
N ARG A 4 0.63 -34.35 61.93
CA ARG A 4 0.66 -34.07 60.49
C ARG A 4 0.54 -32.55 60.31
N VAL A 5 1.54 -31.95 59.71
CA VAL A 5 1.50 -30.57 59.24
C VAL A 5 1.00 -30.59 57.81
N SER A 6 -0.19 -30.01 57.56
CA SER A 6 -0.72 -29.77 56.21
C SER A 6 -0.19 -28.44 55.70
N VAL A 7 0.60 -28.48 54.62
CA VAL A 7 1.04 -27.30 53.90
C VAL A 7 -0.03 -27.00 52.83
N ILE A 8 -0.73 -25.87 53.00
CA ILE A 8 -1.64 -25.32 51.99
C ILE A 8 -0.79 -24.49 51.03
N ALA A 9 -0.62 -24.99 49.80
CA ALA A 9 0.00 -24.19 48.72
C ALA A 9 -1.04 -23.25 48.14
N CYS A 10 -0.90 -21.93 48.37
CA CYS A 10 -1.64 -20.91 47.67
C CYS A 10 -1.06 -20.73 46.28
N LEU A 11 -1.77 -21.21 45.24
CA LEU A 11 -1.53 -20.83 43.85
C LEU A 11 -2.02 -19.42 43.62
N LEU A 12 -1.12 -18.44 43.55
CA LEU A 12 -1.38 -17.10 43.05
C LEU A 12 -1.48 -17.18 41.51
N LEU A 13 -2.71 -17.18 40.97
CA LEU A 13 -2.97 -16.91 39.58
C LEU A 13 -2.62 -15.44 39.30
N ALA A 14 -1.43 -15.21 38.75
CA ALA A 14 -1.09 -13.94 38.15
C ALA A 14 -1.92 -13.78 36.86
N ALA A 15 -3.09 -13.13 36.97
CA ALA A 15 -3.80 -12.64 35.82
C ALA A 15 -2.92 -11.56 35.16
N GLY A 16 -2.22 -11.96 34.09
CA GLY A 16 -1.49 -11.02 33.24
C GLY A 16 -2.48 -10.04 32.63
N MET A 17 -2.63 -8.87 33.24
CA MET A 17 -3.26 -7.73 32.59
C MET A 17 -2.33 -7.34 31.41
N SER A 18 -2.67 -7.82 30.20
CA SER A 18 -2.14 -7.28 28.97
C SER A 18 -2.48 -5.78 28.96
N ARG A 19 -1.46 -4.93 29.16
CA ARG A 19 -1.59 -3.50 28.95
C ARG A 19 -2.09 -3.32 27.50
N PRO A 20 -3.16 -2.53 27.26
CA PRO A 20 -3.50 -2.15 25.91
C PRO A 20 -2.25 -1.51 25.31
N ALA A 21 -1.80 -2.01 24.16
CA ALA A 21 -0.79 -1.36 23.37
C ALA A 21 -1.29 0.07 23.15
N LEU A 22 -0.49 1.06 23.53
CA LEU A 22 -0.78 2.46 23.21
C LEU A 22 -0.93 2.48 21.68
N ALA A 23 -2.09 2.96 21.20
CA ALA A 23 -2.31 3.16 19.78
C ALA A 23 -1.15 4.04 19.28
N THR A 24 -0.32 3.48 18.40
CA THR A 24 0.68 4.28 17.70
C THR A 24 -0.06 5.22 16.78
N ASP A 25 0.34 6.50 16.75
CA ASP A 25 -0.27 7.47 15.85
C ASP A 25 -0.25 6.93 14.41
N VAL A 26 -1.39 7.01 13.73
CA VAL A 26 -1.50 6.59 12.33
C VAL A 26 -0.66 7.53 11.47
N VAL A 27 0.20 6.96 10.63
CA VAL A 27 0.96 7.73 9.64
C VAL A 27 -0.01 8.30 8.60
N VAL A 28 -0.10 9.61 8.49
CA VAL A 28 -0.93 10.29 7.50
C VAL A 28 -0.04 10.94 6.45
N GLY A 29 -0.38 10.75 5.17
CA GLY A 29 0.43 11.25 4.08
C GLY A 29 -0.29 11.29 2.74
N VAL A 30 0.49 11.44 1.68
CA VAL A 30 -0.01 11.61 0.32
C VAL A 30 0.92 10.98 -0.73
N ASN A 31 0.37 10.66 -1.90
CA ASN A 31 1.11 10.19 -3.07
C ASN A 31 1.40 11.38 -4.01
N PRO A 32 2.64 11.93 -4.05
CA PRO A 32 3.06 12.92 -5.04
C PRO A 32 3.45 12.22 -6.36
N VAL A 33 2.46 12.03 -7.23
CA VAL A 33 2.64 11.28 -8.48
C VAL A 33 3.57 12.04 -9.43
N GLY A 34 4.53 11.34 -10.05
CA GLY A 34 5.36 11.89 -11.11
C GLY A 34 6.58 12.70 -10.64
N ALA A 35 6.94 12.66 -9.36
CA ALA A 35 8.14 13.35 -8.85
C ALA A 35 9.43 12.95 -9.63
N GLN A 36 9.53 11.69 -10.08
CA GLN A 36 10.64 11.19 -10.89
C GLN A 36 10.75 11.82 -12.30
N LEU A 37 9.70 12.47 -12.78
CA LEU A 37 9.66 13.14 -14.08
C LEU A 37 10.03 14.63 -13.99
N MET A 38 10.26 15.12 -12.77
CA MET A 38 10.59 16.52 -12.47
C MET A 38 12.09 16.72 -12.42
N SER A 39 12.55 17.92 -12.83
CA SER A 39 13.92 18.35 -12.51
C SER A 39 14.09 18.51 -11.00
N GLU A 40 15.33 18.50 -10.51
CA GLU A 40 15.62 18.71 -9.08
C GLU A 40 15.03 20.01 -8.54
N GLN A 41 15.09 21.10 -9.33
CA GLN A 41 14.46 22.37 -8.97
C GLN A 41 12.94 22.25 -8.83
N GLN A 42 12.28 21.49 -9.71
CA GLN A 42 10.84 21.23 -9.61
C GLN A 42 10.51 20.33 -8.42
N GLN A 43 11.36 19.34 -8.13
CA GLN A 43 11.23 18.50 -6.92
C GLN A 43 11.36 19.35 -5.65
N ASP A 44 12.35 20.25 -5.58
CA ASP A 44 12.53 21.16 -4.44
C ASP A 44 11.30 22.08 -4.24
N ALA A 45 10.73 22.60 -5.32
CA ALA A 45 9.49 23.40 -5.28
C ALA A 45 8.28 22.59 -4.77
N LEU A 46 8.14 21.35 -5.24
CA LEU A 46 7.10 20.42 -4.76
C LEU A 46 7.27 20.10 -3.27
N ILE A 47 8.51 19.82 -2.83
CA ILE A 47 8.81 19.53 -1.42
C ILE A 47 8.46 20.70 -0.52
N GLU A 48 8.82 21.93 -0.94
CA GLU A 48 8.49 23.12 -0.17
C GLU A 48 6.97 23.34 -0.07
N GLN A 49 6.23 23.07 -1.14
CA GLN A 49 4.77 23.12 -1.15
C GLN A 49 4.14 22.08 -0.22
N LEU A 50 4.59 20.81 -0.30
CA LEU A 50 4.17 19.74 0.62
C LEU A 50 4.41 20.15 2.08
N ARG A 51 5.60 20.72 2.38
CA ARG A 51 5.96 21.17 3.72
C ARG A 51 5.06 22.31 4.22
N GLN A 52 4.77 23.31 3.38
CA GLN A 52 3.91 24.45 3.71
C GLN A 52 2.48 24.00 4.01
N ASP A 53 1.98 23.00 3.30
CA ASP A 53 0.66 22.40 3.49
C ASP A 53 0.63 21.33 4.62
N GLY A 54 1.75 21.17 5.37
CA GLY A 54 1.82 20.34 6.57
C GLY A 54 1.98 18.84 6.33
N VAL A 55 2.29 18.42 5.11
CA VAL A 55 2.56 17.00 4.79
C VAL A 55 3.75 16.50 5.59
N LYS A 56 3.62 15.31 6.20
CA LYS A 56 4.67 14.67 7.01
C LYS A 56 5.19 13.38 6.37
N THR A 57 4.41 12.77 5.51
CA THR A 57 4.78 11.51 4.84
C THR A 57 4.33 11.53 3.40
N VAL A 58 5.20 11.04 2.52
CA VAL A 58 4.89 10.83 1.10
C VAL A 58 5.11 9.37 0.75
N ARG A 59 4.35 8.86 -0.23
CA ARG A 59 4.61 7.56 -0.85
C ARG A 59 5.21 7.78 -2.22
N THR A 60 6.39 7.20 -2.48
CA THR A 60 7.15 7.45 -3.70
C THR A 60 7.97 6.22 -4.11
N GLY A 61 8.51 6.21 -5.32
CA GLY A 61 9.41 5.15 -5.77
C GLY A 61 10.83 5.26 -5.21
N ILE A 62 11.72 4.36 -5.66
CA ILE A 62 13.15 4.33 -5.33
C ILE A 62 14.00 4.21 -6.60
N GLY A 63 15.25 4.62 -6.52
CA GLY A 63 16.24 4.62 -7.59
C GLY A 63 16.77 6.03 -7.84
N ASP A 64 17.69 6.18 -8.79
CA ASP A 64 18.42 7.42 -9.00
C ASP A 64 17.52 8.62 -9.18
N GLN A 65 16.43 8.47 -9.95
CA GLN A 65 15.46 9.54 -10.22
C GLN A 65 14.64 9.99 -9.01
N PHE A 66 14.64 9.21 -7.92
CA PHE A 66 13.93 9.55 -6.69
C PHE A 66 14.85 9.99 -5.55
N THR A 67 16.16 9.71 -5.67
CA THR A 67 17.13 9.93 -4.58
C THR A 67 17.14 11.38 -4.13
N HIS A 68 17.22 12.34 -5.07
CA HIS A 68 17.18 13.77 -4.74
C HIS A 68 15.90 14.12 -3.98
N PHE A 69 14.74 13.71 -4.51
CA PHE A 69 13.44 13.99 -3.89
C PHE A 69 13.35 13.44 -2.46
N ILE A 70 13.72 12.18 -2.23
CA ILE A 70 13.64 11.54 -0.91
C ILE A 70 14.58 12.23 0.10
N VAL A 71 15.84 12.49 -0.28
CA VAL A 71 16.82 13.14 0.59
C VAL A 71 16.37 14.55 0.96
N ARG A 72 15.91 15.33 -0.01
CA ARG A 72 15.44 16.71 0.19
C ARG A 72 14.17 16.77 1.01
N ALA A 73 13.20 15.86 0.75
CA ALA A 73 11.97 15.74 1.56
C ALA A 73 12.30 15.45 3.03
N TYR A 74 13.20 14.48 3.28
CA TYR A 74 13.62 14.14 4.63
C TYR A 74 14.29 15.32 5.36
N GLN A 75 15.17 16.07 4.70
CA GLN A 75 15.80 17.29 5.23
C GLN A 75 14.77 18.38 5.59
N ARG A 76 13.57 18.33 5.03
CA ARG A 76 12.45 19.24 5.29
C ARG A 76 11.40 18.65 6.26
N GLY A 77 11.72 17.53 6.90
CA GLY A 77 10.86 16.88 7.89
C GLY A 77 9.71 16.06 7.29
N ILE A 78 9.85 15.62 6.03
CA ILE A 78 8.89 14.76 5.32
C ILE A 78 9.54 13.39 5.15
N SER A 79 9.00 12.34 5.76
CA SER A 79 9.46 10.96 5.58
C SER A 79 8.85 10.32 4.33
N ALA A 80 9.44 9.23 3.86
CA ALA A 80 8.98 8.51 2.68
C ALA A 80 8.61 7.06 3.00
N ASP A 81 7.42 6.66 2.59
CA ASP A 81 7.08 5.27 2.29
C ASP A 81 7.55 4.97 0.87
N VAL A 82 8.45 4.02 0.73
CA VAL A 82 9.16 3.78 -0.53
C VAL A 82 8.68 2.50 -1.19
N ILE A 83 8.07 2.67 -2.38
CA ILE A 83 7.65 1.54 -3.22
C ILE A 83 8.87 0.97 -3.95
N VAL A 84 9.01 -0.33 -3.87
CA VAL A 84 10.01 -1.13 -4.58
C VAL A 84 9.28 -2.15 -5.46
N TYR A 85 9.52 -2.14 -6.77
CA TYR A 85 8.88 -3.11 -7.65
C TYR A 85 9.68 -4.43 -7.69
N PRO A 86 9.03 -5.59 -7.49
CA PRO A 86 9.72 -6.89 -7.43
C PRO A 86 10.42 -7.24 -8.74
N THR A 87 9.96 -6.68 -9.85
CA THR A 87 10.49 -6.95 -11.20
C THR A 87 11.55 -5.95 -11.66
N THR A 88 11.94 -4.95 -10.85
CA THR A 88 12.85 -3.87 -11.26
C THR A 88 14.19 -4.39 -11.78
N ALA A 89 14.78 -5.39 -11.12
CA ALA A 89 16.06 -5.99 -11.52
C ALA A 89 15.89 -7.26 -12.37
N SER A 90 14.67 -7.61 -12.75
CA SER A 90 14.41 -8.78 -13.58
C SER A 90 14.78 -8.53 -15.02
N THR A 91 15.62 -9.42 -15.57
CA THR A 91 16.02 -9.41 -16.99
C THR A 91 15.58 -10.66 -17.73
N ARG A 92 14.86 -11.55 -17.05
CA ARG A 92 14.37 -12.81 -17.61
C ARG A 92 12.97 -12.62 -18.18
N GLY A 93 12.65 -13.45 -19.15
CA GLY A 93 11.32 -13.56 -19.73
C GLY A 93 10.89 -12.39 -20.62
N ALA A 94 9.85 -12.67 -21.40
CA ALA A 94 9.20 -11.68 -22.22
C ALA A 94 8.22 -10.85 -21.39
N LEU A 95 8.15 -9.55 -21.68
CA LEU A 95 7.07 -8.70 -21.17
C LEU A 95 5.74 -9.26 -21.68
N ARG A 96 4.74 -9.36 -20.79
CA ARG A 96 3.36 -9.44 -21.25
C ARG A 96 3.06 -8.13 -21.97
N PRO A 97 2.62 -8.16 -23.23
CA PRO A 97 2.38 -6.95 -24.01
C PRO A 97 1.22 -6.13 -23.42
N ALA A 98 1.22 -4.83 -23.69
CA ALA A 98 0.04 -4.02 -23.52
C ALA A 98 -1.09 -4.52 -24.43
N ASP A 99 -2.33 -4.45 -23.96
CA ASP A 99 -3.54 -4.69 -24.74
C ASP A 99 -4.64 -3.70 -24.33
N PRO A 100 -4.63 -2.50 -24.92
CA PRO A 100 -5.64 -1.48 -24.60
C PRO A 100 -7.08 -1.91 -24.88
N SER A 101 -7.29 -2.91 -25.74
CA SER A 101 -8.65 -3.42 -26.07
C SER A 101 -9.33 -4.10 -24.86
N VAL A 102 -8.54 -4.61 -23.92
CA VAL A 102 -9.01 -5.19 -22.67
C VAL A 102 -8.68 -4.31 -21.44
N GLY A 103 -8.10 -3.12 -21.67
CA GLY A 103 -7.79 -2.17 -20.59
C GLY A 103 -6.35 -2.22 -20.08
N LEU A 104 -5.49 -3.09 -20.63
CA LEU A 104 -4.06 -3.15 -20.28
C LEU A 104 -3.29 -2.06 -21.02
N GLN A 105 -3.04 -0.94 -20.35
CA GLN A 105 -2.45 0.26 -20.93
C GLN A 105 -0.94 0.12 -21.21
N TRP A 106 -0.23 -0.77 -20.50
CA TRP A 106 1.21 -0.97 -20.62
C TRP A 106 1.60 -2.45 -20.56
N ALA A 107 2.80 -2.74 -21.05
CA ALA A 107 3.43 -4.04 -20.90
C ALA A 107 3.96 -4.23 -19.49
N GLU A 108 3.86 -5.45 -18.95
CA GLU A 108 4.31 -5.75 -17.58
C GLU A 108 5.10 -7.08 -17.55
N ARG A 109 6.06 -7.15 -16.60
CA ARG A 109 6.84 -8.36 -16.39
C ARG A 109 6.13 -9.33 -15.47
N PRO A 110 6.23 -10.64 -15.75
CA PRO A 110 5.86 -11.67 -14.79
C PRO A 110 6.69 -11.54 -13.49
N ILE A 111 6.05 -11.64 -12.34
CA ILE A 111 6.74 -11.67 -11.05
C ILE A 111 7.52 -12.99 -10.90
N THR A 112 7.05 -14.07 -11.55
CA THR A 112 7.77 -15.36 -11.61
C THR A 112 9.13 -15.27 -12.28
N ASP A 113 9.39 -14.23 -13.06
CA ASP A 113 10.69 -13.97 -13.70
C ASP A 113 11.66 -13.18 -12.81
N ALA A 114 11.22 -12.72 -11.65
CA ALA A 114 12.07 -11.98 -10.73
C ALA A 114 13.23 -12.86 -10.22
N ASP A 115 14.42 -12.25 -10.18
CA ASP A 115 15.63 -12.88 -9.66
C ASP A 115 15.98 -12.25 -8.30
N PRO A 116 15.75 -12.96 -7.17
CA PRO A 116 15.98 -12.40 -5.84
C PRO A 116 17.42 -11.94 -5.59
N GLU A 117 18.44 -12.59 -6.19
CA GLU A 117 19.84 -12.19 -5.99
C GLU A 117 20.18 -10.90 -6.75
N LYS A 118 19.70 -10.77 -7.99
CA LYS A 118 19.83 -9.51 -8.74
C LYS A 118 19.06 -8.38 -8.06
N PHE A 119 17.86 -8.70 -7.55
CA PHE A 119 17.07 -7.75 -6.80
C PHE A 119 17.80 -7.25 -5.54
N LYS A 120 18.43 -8.13 -4.75
CA LYS A 120 19.25 -7.76 -3.58
C LYS A 120 20.37 -6.78 -3.96
N ALA A 121 21.13 -7.12 -5.00
CA ALA A 121 22.24 -6.28 -5.44
C ALA A 121 21.77 -4.89 -5.88
N TRP A 122 20.68 -4.84 -6.66
CA TRP A 122 20.09 -3.59 -7.11
C TRP A 122 19.53 -2.76 -5.94
N LEU A 123 18.76 -3.38 -5.04
CA LEU A 123 18.14 -2.68 -3.90
C LEU A 123 19.20 -2.12 -2.95
N ALA A 124 20.27 -2.86 -2.66
CA ALA A 124 21.36 -2.38 -1.85
C ALA A 124 22.00 -1.13 -2.47
N GLY A 125 22.22 -1.12 -3.79
CA GLY A 125 22.70 0.05 -4.53
C GLY A 125 21.75 1.24 -4.45
N ALA A 126 20.43 1.00 -4.63
CA ALA A 126 19.41 2.05 -4.59
C ALA A 126 19.25 2.67 -3.19
N LEU A 127 19.43 1.89 -2.11
CA LEU A 127 19.36 2.37 -0.73
C LEU A 127 20.65 3.03 -0.24
N ALA A 128 21.80 2.73 -0.84
CA ALA A 128 23.10 3.23 -0.39
C ALA A 128 23.18 4.77 -0.29
N PRO A 129 22.70 5.57 -1.25
CA PRO A 129 22.71 7.04 -1.11
C PRO A 129 21.81 7.54 0.02
N LEU A 130 20.69 6.87 0.31
CA LEU A 130 19.79 7.23 1.40
C LEU A 130 20.43 6.93 2.77
N GLU A 131 21.10 5.78 2.90
CA GLU A 131 21.91 5.42 4.08
C GLU A 131 23.05 6.42 4.31
N ALA A 132 23.77 6.80 3.23
CA ALA A 132 24.86 7.79 3.31
C ALA A 132 24.36 9.18 3.74
N ALA A 133 23.15 9.55 3.33
CA ALA A 133 22.50 10.81 3.72
C ALA A 133 21.77 10.73 5.07
N ASN A 134 21.86 9.61 5.79
CA ASN A 134 21.18 9.35 7.07
C ASN A 134 19.66 9.58 7.00
N VAL A 135 19.03 9.17 5.89
CA VAL A 135 17.59 9.27 5.68
C VAL A 135 16.87 8.11 6.37
N HIS A 136 15.94 8.42 7.27
CA HIS A 136 15.05 7.42 7.87
C HIS A 136 13.75 7.34 7.07
N LEU A 137 13.47 6.18 6.50
CA LEU A 137 12.25 5.90 5.74
C LEU A 137 11.08 5.59 6.67
N ALA A 138 9.87 5.94 6.26
CA ALA A 138 8.63 5.57 6.95
C ALA A 138 8.33 4.07 6.78
N ALA A 139 8.50 3.54 5.57
CA ALA A 139 8.34 2.13 5.24
C ALA A 139 9.10 1.76 3.95
N LEU A 140 9.25 0.44 3.74
CA LEU A 140 9.62 -0.19 2.47
C LEU A 140 8.44 -1.05 2.02
N GLU A 141 7.78 -0.65 0.93
CA GLU A 141 6.63 -1.33 0.34
C GLU A 141 7.08 -2.12 -0.89
N LEU A 142 6.92 -3.46 -0.90
CA LEU A 142 7.29 -4.26 -2.06
C LEU A 142 6.08 -4.47 -2.97
N GLY A 143 6.07 -3.82 -4.13
CA GLY A 143 5.06 -3.97 -5.17
C GLY A 143 3.86 -3.05 -5.02
N ASN A 144 3.08 -2.97 -6.09
CA ASN A 144 1.85 -2.22 -6.20
C ASN A 144 0.82 -3.08 -6.91
N GLU A 145 -0.36 -3.25 -6.36
CA GLU A 145 -1.54 -3.91 -6.94
C GLU A 145 -1.24 -5.25 -7.66
N ILE A 146 -0.35 -6.05 -7.06
CA ILE A 146 0.09 -7.34 -7.64
C ILE A 146 -1.03 -8.37 -7.74
N ASN A 147 -2.18 -8.09 -7.15
CA ASN A 147 -3.39 -8.90 -7.24
C ASN A 147 -4.25 -8.59 -8.47
N GLY A 148 -3.73 -7.77 -9.38
CA GLY A 148 -4.32 -7.46 -10.68
C GLY A 148 -3.28 -7.44 -11.81
N PRO A 149 -3.73 -7.50 -13.06
CA PRO A 149 -2.85 -7.63 -14.21
C PRO A 149 -2.07 -6.36 -14.55
N PHE A 150 -2.38 -5.21 -13.94
CA PHE A 150 -1.70 -3.95 -14.25
C PHE A 150 -0.24 -3.93 -13.78
N PHE A 151 0.05 -4.59 -12.66
CA PHE A 151 1.38 -4.65 -12.05
C PHE A 151 1.88 -6.08 -11.84
N ASN A 152 1.24 -7.04 -12.50
CA ASN A 152 1.62 -8.44 -12.45
C ASN A 152 1.43 -9.11 -13.82
N GLY A 153 2.53 -9.35 -14.52
CA GLY A 153 2.54 -9.94 -15.84
C GLY A 153 2.24 -11.44 -15.87
N ASP A 154 2.06 -12.10 -14.72
CA ASP A 154 1.68 -13.52 -14.66
C ASP A 154 0.18 -13.75 -14.90
N PHE A 155 -0.65 -12.69 -14.85
CA PHE A 155 -2.07 -12.82 -15.21
C PHE A 155 -2.22 -13.21 -16.68
N LEU A 156 -2.97 -14.25 -16.94
CA LEU A 156 -3.29 -14.71 -18.29
C LEU A 156 -4.33 -13.78 -18.94
N PRO A 157 -4.33 -13.66 -20.28
CA PRO A 157 -5.41 -12.97 -20.98
C PRO A 157 -6.75 -13.62 -20.69
N ALA A 158 -7.74 -12.85 -20.23
CA ALA A 158 -9.07 -13.38 -19.95
C ALA A 158 -9.74 -13.88 -21.25
N GLN A 159 -10.30 -15.08 -21.21
CA GLN A 159 -10.97 -15.71 -22.35
C GLN A 159 -12.39 -15.17 -22.55
N ALA A 160 -12.99 -14.64 -21.50
CA ALA A 160 -14.37 -14.14 -21.47
C ALA A 160 -14.44 -12.84 -20.64
N SER A 161 -15.56 -12.59 -19.97
CA SER A 161 -15.64 -11.54 -18.94
C SER A 161 -14.71 -11.90 -17.76
N GLY A 162 -13.98 -10.92 -17.27
CA GLY A 162 -13.06 -11.10 -16.15
C GLY A 162 -13.77 -11.59 -14.89
N ARG A 163 -13.07 -12.33 -14.05
CA ARG A 163 -13.53 -12.87 -12.77
C ARG A 163 -12.66 -12.40 -11.61
N VAL A 164 -13.20 -12.42 -10.41
CA VAL A 164 -12.43 -12.23 -9.18
C VAL A 164 -12.10 -13.59 -8.59
N LEU A 165 -10.83 -13.97 -8.64
CA LEU A 165 -10.31 -15.20 -8.09
C LEU A 165 -10.36 -15.18 -6.56
N GLY A 166 -10.82 -16.30 -6.00
CA GLY A 166 -10.80 -16.55 -4.56
C GLY A 166 -9.66 -17.50 -4.15
N LEU A 167 -9.57 -17.80 -2.86
CA LEU A 167 -8.56 -18.71 -2.33
C LEU A 167 -8.66 -20.12 -2.92
N SER A 168 -9.89 -20.59 -3.19
CA SER A 168 -10.15 -21.90 -3.81
C SER A 168 -9.57 -21.99 -5.22
N ASP A 169 -9.62 -20.88 -5.98
CA ASP A 169 -9.07 -20.83 -7.34
C ASP A 169 -7.55 -20.92 -7.31
N LEU A 170 -6.90 -20.19 -6.39
CA LEU A 170 -5.45 -20.23 -6.18
C LEU A 170 -4.95 -21.61 -5.73
N ALA A 171 -5.79 -22.37 -5.04
CA ALA A 171 -5.49 -23.72 -4.57
C ALA A 171 -5.84 -24.80 -5.59
N ASN A 172 -6.59 -24.47 -6.66
CA ASN A 172 -7.07 -25.45 -7.62
C ASN A 172 -5.98 -25.80 -8.67
N PRO A 173 -5.45 -27.02 -8.69
CA PRO A 173 -4.43 -27.44 -9.67
C PRO A 173 -4.95 -27.47 -11.10
N ASN A 174 -6.25 -27.50 -11.32
CA ASN A 174 -6.89 -27.55 -12.63
C ASN A 174 -7.26 -26.15 -13.17
N ASP A 175 -7.11 -25.09 -12.36
CA ASP A 175 -7.28 -23.72 -12.81
C ASP A 175 -5.94 -23.16 -13.30
N PRO A 176 -5.74 -22.94 -14.61
CA PRO A 176 -4.46 -22.49 -15.14
C PRO A 176 -4.08 -21.10 -14.63
N GLU A 177 -5.03 -20.17 -14.48
CA GLU A 177 -4.77 -18.83 -13.96
C GLU A 177 -4.54 -18.83 -12.45
N GLY A 178 -5.37 -19.55 -11.68
CA GLY A 178 -5.15 -19.73 -10.26
C GLY A 178 -3.76 -20.27 -9.96
N ARG A 179 -3.27 -21.26 -10.76
CA ARG A 179 -1.89 -21.78 -10.64
C ARG A 179 -0.83 -20.74 -11.00
N ALA A 180 -1.02 -19.97 -12.06
CA ALA A 180 -0.06 -18.93 -12.46
C ALA A 180 0.08 -17.88 -11.37
N ILE A 181 -1.04 -17.40 -10.82
CA ILE A 181 -1.02 -16.41 -9.74
C ILE A 181 -0.50 -17.00 -8.42
N ALA A 182 -0.83 -18.26 -8.10
CA ALA A 182 -0.23 -18.93 -6.94
C ALA A 182 1.30 -19.04 -7.05
N ALA A 183 1.83 -19.31 -8.24
CA ALA A 183 3.28 -19.30 -8.49
C ALA A 183 3.85 -17.89 -8.38
N SER A 184 3.17 -16.90 -8.94
CA SER A 184 3.52 -15.48 -8.84
C SER A 184 3.65 -15.01 -7.38
N TYR A 185 2.68 -15.33 -6.53
CA TYR A 185 2.74 -14.97 -5.11
C TYR A 185 3.87 -15.67 -4.36
N ARG A 186 4.22 -16.91 -4.71
CA ARG A 186 5.40 -17.57 -4.12
C ARG A 186 6.69 -16.89 -4.56
N ALA A 187 6.82 -16.50 -5.85
CA ALA A 187 7.96 -15.75 -6.35
C ALA A 187 8.06 -14.37 -5.67
N TYR A 188 6.93 -13.68 -5.52
CA TYR A 188 6.84 -12.43 -4.75
C TYR A 188 7.39 -12.58 -3.33
N LEU A 189 7.02 -13.65 -2.61
CA LEU A 189 7.51 -13.90 -1.25
C LEU A 189 9.03 -14.17 -1.21
N GLN A 190 9.62 -14.74 -2.27
CA GLN A 190 11.08 -14.89 -2.37
C GLN A 190 11.77 -13.54 -2.53
N VAL A 191 11.22 -12.65 -3.35
CA VAL A 191 11.74 -11.27 -3.51
C VAL A 191 11.56 -10.47 -2.21
N LEU A 192 10.43 -10.67 -1.51
CA LEU A 192 10.19 -10.02 -0.22
C LEU A 192 11.17 -10.49 0.87
N ALA A 193 11.54 -11.76 0.86
CA ALA A 193 12.60 -12.28 1.72
C ALA A 193 13.96 -11.65 1.39
N ALA A 194 14.26 -11.45 0.11
CA ALA A 194 15.46 -10.76 -0.35
C ALA A 194 15.47 -9.28 0.07
N LEU A 195 14.34 -8.57 -0.01
CA LEU A 195 14.19 -7.21 0.50
C LEU A 195 14.47 -7.16 2.01
N LYS A 196 13.88 -8.08 2.76
CA LYS A 196 14.09 -8.17 4.21
C LYS A 196 15.55 -8.41 4.57
N GLU A 197 16.24 -9.29 3.84
CA GLU A 197 17.67 -9.55 4.03
C GLU A 197 18.48 -8.27 3.81
N VAL A 198 18.24 -7.52 2.73
CA VAL A 198 18.92 -6.23 2.49
C VAL A 198 18.62 -5.25 3.62
N ARG A 199 17.32 -5.04 3.99
CA ARG A 199 16.93 -4.12 5.05
C ARG A 199 17.63 -4.45 6.39
N ASP A 200 17.68 -5.74 6.76
CA ASP A 200 18.27 -6.17 8.02
C ASP A 200 19.77 -5.89 8.13
N HIS A 201 20.47 -5.69 7.01
CA HIS A 201 21.88 -5.33 6.94
C HIS A 201 22.16 -3.82 6.87
N LEU A 202 21.14 -2.98 6.69
CA LEU A 202 21.29 -1.52 6.70
C LEU A 202 21.68 -1.00 8.09
N LYS A 203 22.24 0.22 8.14
CA LYS A 203 22.60 0.89 9.40
C LYS A 203 21.47 1.78 9.88
N VAL A 204 21.00 2.68 9.02
CA VAL A 204 19.97 3.68 9.32
C VAL A 204 18.59 3.05 9.28
N ASN A 205 18.30 2.29 8.22
CA ASN A 205 16.96 1.74 7.95
C ASN A 205 16.78 0.27 8.39
N ARG A 206 17.64 -0.26 9.24
CA ARG A 206 17.56 -1.65 9.71
C ARG A 206 16.22 -2.02 10.37
N LYS A 207 15.51 -1.06 10.91
CA LYS A 207 14.23 -1.25 11.60
C LYS A 207 13.05 -0.61 10.85
N THR A 208 13.28 -0.09 9.65
CA THR A 208 12.21 0.43 8.82
C THR A 208 11.18 -0.67 8.55
N PRO A 209 9.88 -0.43 8.80
CA PRO A 209 8.84 -1.41 8.54
C PRO A 209 8.86 -1.86 7.08
N ILE A 210 8.74 -3.16 6.85
CA ILE A 210 8.45 -3.72 5.54
C ILE A 210 6.95 -3.96 5.48
N ILE A 211 6.30 -3.48 4.43
CA ILE A 211 4.89 -3.74 4.16
C ILE A 211 4.73 -4.50 2.86
N SER A 212 3.69 -5.31 2.78
CA SER A 212 3.37 -5.99 1.52
C SER A 212 2.90 -4.98 0.47
N ALA A 213 2.83 -5.42 -0.78
CA ALA A 213 2.22 -4.62 -1.84
C ALA A 213 0.86 -4.06 -1.42
N GLY A 214 0.60 -2.81 -1.75
CA GLY A 214 -0.74 -2.25 -1.70
C GLY A 214 -1.66 -3.00 -2.65
N LEU A 215 -2.57 -3.82 -2.13
CA LEU A 215 -3.48 -4.65 -2.92
C LEU A 215 -4.73 -3.87 -3.29
N ALA A 216 -5.08 -3.87 -4.59
CA ALA A 216 -6.25 -3.15 -5.09
C ALA A 216 -7.55 -3.85 -4.70
N ASP A 217 -8.49 -3.11 -4.11
CA ASP A 217 -9.86 -3.56 -3.89
C ASP A 217 -10.86 -2.96 -4.89
N GLY A 218 -10.93 -1.66 -4.95
CA GLY A 218 -11.99 -0.93 -5.70
C GLY A 218 -11.86 -0.94 -7.23
N GLY A 219 -10.70 -1.29 -7.75
CA GLY A 219 -10.40 -1.29 -9.18
C GLY A 219 -10.20 -2.66 -9.80
N LEU A 220 -10.42 -3.74 -9.02
CA LEU A 220 -10.17 -5.09 -9.51
C LEU A 220 -10.91 -5.35 -10.83
N PRO A 221 -10.17 -5.85 -11.84
CA PRO A 221 -10.79 -6.43 -13.02
C PRO A 221 -11.83 -7.49 -12.59
N GLY A 222 -12.90 -7.63 -13.35
CA GLY A 222 -13.99 -8.55 -13.02
C GLY A 222 -15.07 -8.01 -12.10
N LYS A 223 -14.81 -6.96 -11.30
CA LYS A 223 -15.86 -6.29 -10.50
C LYS A 223 -16.77 -5.36 -11.33
N LYS A 224 -16.34 -4.97 -12.54
CA LYS A 224 -17.14 -4.12 -13.43
C LYS A 224 -17.68 -4.93 -14.61
N PRO A 225 -18.97 -4.81 -14.98
CA PRO A 225 -19.51 -5.47 -16.17
C PRO A 225 -18.70 -5.13 -17.43
N GLY A 226 -18.39 -6.13 -18.22
CA GLY A 226 -17.66 -5.98 -19.49
C GLY A 226 -16.13 -5.87 -19.38
N GLN A 227 -15.54 -5.86 -18.20
CA GLN A 227 -14.09 -6.01 -18.05
C GLN A 227 -13.65 -7.44 -18.35
N LYS A 228 -12.60 -7.56 -19.17
CA LYS A 228 -12.04 -8.84 -19.63
C LYS A 228 -10.75 -9.23 -18.89
N LEU A 229 -10.51 -8.64 -17.73
CA LEU A 229 -9.31 -8.91 -16.94
C LEU A 229 -9.71 -9.59 -15.65
N ASP A 230 -8.97 -10.61 -15.26
CA ASP A 230 -9.11 -11.26 -13.98
C ASP A 230 -8.33 -10.51 -12.88
N GLY A 231 -8.70 -10.72 -11.63
CA GLY A 231 -7.99 -10.20 -10.46
C GLY A 231 -8.24 -11.10 -9.26
N VAL A 232 -7.47 -10.94 -8.20
CA VAL A 232 -7.64 -11.70 -6.96
C VAL A 232 -8.16 -10.76 -5.87
N SER A 233 -9.15 -11.19 -5.09
CA SER A 233 -9.63 -10.39 -3.96
C SER A 233 -8.53 -10.14 -2.93
N VAL A 234 -8.55 -8.99 -2.26
CA VAL A 234 -7.57 -8.67 -1.21
C VAL A 234 -7.53 -9.73 -0.11
N PRO A 235 -8.69 -10.20 0.44
CA PRO A 235 -8.68 -11.26 1.43
C PRO A 235 -8.04 -12.55 0.95
N ALA A 236 -8.34 -12.99 -0.29
CA ALA A 236 -7.76 -14.22 -0.84
C ALA A 236 -6.26 -14.10 -1.07
N SER A 237 -5.81 -12.95 -1.59
CA SER A 237 -4.38 -12.66 -1.80
C SER A 237 -3.61 -12.71 -0.49
N LEU A 238 -4.06 -11.97 0.52
CA LEU A 238 -3.41 -11.95 1.83
C LEU A 238 -3.45 -13.32 2.50
N GLN A 239 -4.60 -14.00 2.48
CA GLN A 239 -4.73 -15.32 3.10
C GLN A 239 -3.81 -16.35 2.45
N PHE A 240 -3.72 -16.36 1.11
CA PHE A 240 -2.80 -17.25 0.39
C PHE A 240 -1.34 -16.95 0.74
N MET A 241 -0.93 -15.67 0.70
CA MET A 241 0.45 -15.28 1.00
C MET A 241 0.80 -15.56 2.48
N ARG A 242 -0.12 -15.34 3.43
CA ARG A 242 0.07 -15.68 4.84
C ARG A 242 0.27 -17.17 5.08
N GLN A 243 -0.51 -18.03 4.41
CA GLN A 243 -0.33 -19.47 4.42
C GLN A 243 1.05 -19.90 3.88
N ASN A 244 1.67 -19.07 3.03
CA ASN A 244 2.98 -19.28 2.45
C ASN A 244 4.10 -18.46 3.13
N GLY A 245 3.86 -17.86 4.30
CA GLY A 245 4.88 -17.29 5.17
C GLY A 245 5.01 -15.76 5.16
N LEU A 246 4.08 -15.02 4.56
CA LEU A 246 4.10 -13.55 4.49
C LEU A 246 4.32 -12.90 5.88
N ASP A 247 3.65 -13.40 6.93
CA ASP A 247 3.69 -12.82 8.29
C ASP A 247 5.09 -12.76 8.90
N LYS A 248 6.03 -13.58 8.42
CA LYS A 248 7.43 -13.57 8.86
C LYS A 248 8.29 -12.54 8.14
N LEU A 249 7.78 -11.96 7.06
CA LEU A 249 8.52 -11.10 6.16
C LEU A 249 8.13 -9.62 6.27
N VAL A 250 6.93 -9.33 6.79
CA VAL A 250 6.38 -7.96 6.83
C VAL A 250 5.96 -7.56 8.24
N GLU A 251 5.94 -6.28 8.52
CA GLU A 251 5.38 -5.68 9.73
C GLU A 251 3.91 -5.26 9.56
N GLY A 252 3.42 -5.13 8.32
CA GLY A 252 2.03 -4.80 8.00
C GLY A 252 1.65 -5.17 6.57
N TYR A 253 0.37 -4.99 6.24
CA TYR A 253 -0.16 -5.30 4.90
C TYR A 253 -0.56 -4.02 4.17
N GLY A 254 -0.05 -3.85 2.93
CA GLY A 254 -0.48 -2.79 2.04
C GLY A 254 -1.86 -3.08 1.46
N VAL A 255 -2.73 -2.08 1.45
CA VAL A 255 -4.05 -2.14 0.83
C VAL A 255 -4.38 -0.82 0.14
N HIS A 256 -5.12 -0.89 -0.97
CA HIS A 256 -5.68 0.24 -1.68
C HIS A 256 -7.20 0.17 -1.64
N VAL A 257 -7.85 1.29 -1.35
CA VAL A 257 -9.31 1.34 -1.26
C VAL A 257 -9.85 2.58 -1.94
N TYR A 258 -10.68 2.38 -2.94
CA TYR A 258 -11.43 3.45 -3.61
C TYR A 258 -12.94 3.16 -3.47
N PRO A 259 -13.51 3.35 -2.27
CA PRO A 259 -14.86 2.91 -1.99
C PRO A 259 -15.88 3.76 -2.73
N GLY A 260 -16.91 3.10 -3.24
CA GLY A 260 -18.15 3.78 -3.63
C GLY A 260 -18.91 4.20 -2.36
N VAL A 261 -18.76 5.46 -1.94
CA VAL A 261 -19.49 5.99 -0.78
C VAL A 261 -20.77 6.67 -1.24
N ASP A 262 -21.91 6.25 -0.71
CA ASP A 262 -23.14 7.02 -0.77
C ASP A 262 -23.21 7.90 0.49
N PRO A 263 -23.16 9.24 0.35
CA PRO A 263 -23.21 10.14 1.51
C PRO A 263 -24.53 10.05 2.30
N ARG A 264 -25.54 9.36 1.74
CA ARG A 264 -26.84 9.13 2.41
C ARG A 264 -26.88 7.79 3.15
N ALA A 265 -25.91 6.91 2.90
CA ALA A 265 -25.83 5.62 3.58
C ALA A 265 -25.24 5.78 4.98
N PRO A 266 -25.66 4.94 5.96
CA PRO A 266 -25.03 4.93 7.28
C PRO A 266 -23.53 4.63 7.19
N GLY A 267 -22.71 5.34 7.96
CA GLY A 267 -21.24 5.10 8.03
C GLY A 267 -20.90 3.66 8.43
N ALA A 268 -21.74 2.98 9.21
CA ALA A 268 -21.60 1.57 9.54
C ALA A 268 -21.49 0.66 8.30
N LYS A 269 -22.27 0.94 7.23
CA LYS A 269 -22.19 0.15 6.00
C LYS A 269 -20.82 0.28 5.30
N LEU A 270 -20.20 1.45 5.37
CA LEU A 270 -18.84 1.62 4.85
C LEU A 270 -17.84 0.81 5.66
N ILE A 271 -17.96 0.81 6.99
CA ILE A 271 -17.09 0.02 7.87
C ILE A 271 -17.24 -1.47 7.53
N ASP A 272 -18.46 -1.99 7.39
CA ASP A 272 -18.70 -3.40 7.03
C ASP A 272 -18.08 -3.74 5.67
N ASN A 273 -18.19 -2.87 4.67
CA ASN A 273 -17.60 -3.08 3.36
C ASN A 273 -16.07 -3.07 3.43
N LEU A 274 -15.47 -2.10 4.15
CA LEU A 274 -14.03 -2.03 4.33
C LEU A 274 -13.51 -3.23 5.10
N GLU A 275 -14.24 -3.69 6.13
CA GLU A 275 -13.92 -4.93 6.86
C GLU A 275 -13.86 -6.12 5.92
N ALA A 276 -14.91 -6.33 5.12
CA ALA A 276 -15.00 -7.50 4.24
C ALA A 276 -13.97 -7.47 3.10
N ASP A 277 -13.74 -6.32 2.52
CA ASP A 277 -12.98 -6.18 1.27
C ASP A 277 -11.48 -5.94 1.51
N ALA A 278 -11.08 -5.22 2.56
CA ALA A 278 -9.69 -4.81 2.75
C ALA A 278 -9.11 -5.15 4.14
N PHE A 279 -9.87 -4.91 5.23
CA PHE A 279 -9.32 -4.97 6.58
C PHE A 279 -9.49 -6.32 7.29
N ALA A 280 -10.20 -7.30 6.68
CA ALA A 280 -10.48 -8.61 7.29
C ALA A 280 -9.22 -9.36 7.80
N GLN A 281 -8.08 -9.16 7.15
CA GLN A 281 -6.83 -9.82 7.51
C GLN A 281 -5.95 -9.01 8.45
N CYS A 282 -6.30 -7.75 8.76
CA CYS A 282 -5.49 -6.85 9.56
C CYS A 282 -5.80 -6.97 11.06
N SER A 283 -4.78 -6.84 11.85
CA SER A 283 -4.85 -6.91 13.32
C SER A 283 -3.88 -5.92 13.95
N ALA A 284 -3.97 -5.70 15.27
CA ALA A 284 -3.01 -4.85 15.97
C ALA A 284 -1.55 -5.37 15.89
N ALA A 285 -1.34 -6.68 15.71
CA ALA A 285 -0.02 -7.26 15.51
C ALA A 285 0.49 -7.16 14.05
N LYS A 286 -0.42 -7.03 13.10
CA LYS A 286 -0.18 -6.90 11.65
C LYS A 286 -1.19 -5.90 11.09
N PRO A 287 -0.98 -4.59 11.29
CA PRO A 287 -1.91 -3.58 10.83
C PRO A 287 -1.89 -3.42 9.31
N CYS A 288 -2.97 -2.89 8.78
CA CYS A 288 -3.01 -2.41 7.41
C CYS A 288 -2.31 -1.06 7.27
N TRP A 289 -1.62 -0.91 6.17
CA TRP A 289 -1.15 0.34 5.59
C TRP A 289 -2.05 0.65 4.40
N LEU A 290 -2.93 1.62 4.56
CA LEU A 290 -3.77 2.10 3.46
C LEU A 290 -2.94 3.06 2.62
N THR A 291 -2.16 2.50 1.69
CA THR A 291 -1.15 3.24 0.92
C THR A 291 -1.73 4.00 -0.27
N GLU A 292 -2.98 3.69 -0.64
CA GLU A 292 -3.78 4.52 -1.54
C GLU A 292 -5.25 4.51 -1.13
N TRP A 293 -5.84 5.71 -1.07
CA TRP A 293 -7.28 5.93 -1.01
C TRP A 293 -7.62 7.32 -1.53
N GLY A 294 -8.82 7.52 -1.99
CA GLY A 294 -9.20 8.85 -2.47
C GLY A 294 -10.58 8.90 -3.10
N PHE A 295 -10.99 10.11 -3.42
CA PHE A 295 -12.24 10.40 -4.13
C PHE A 295 -12.02 11.42 -5.23
N ASN A 296 -12.63 11.18 -6.37
CA ASN A 296 -12.57 12.09 -7.51
C ASN A 296 -13.47 13.31 -7.32
N ASN A 297 -12.96 14.48 -7.74
CA ASN A 297 -13.77 15.69 -7.96
C ASN A 297 -13.67 16.11 -9.40
N ARG A 298 -14.75 15.98 -10.16
CA ARG A 298 -14.81 16.29 -11.59
C ARG A 298 -14.97 17.79 -11.89
N ASN A 299 -15.19 18.63 -10.86
CA ASN A 299 -15.18 20.07 -11.03
C ASN A 299 -13.78 20.54 -11.43
N GLN A 300 -13.65 21.23 -12.54
CA GLN A 300 -12.38 21.73 -13.07
C GLN A 300 -12.28 23.26 -13.04
N SER A 301 -13.32 23.95 -12.58
CA SER A 301 -13.34 25.40 -12.48
C SER A 301 -12.57 25.87 -11.24
N CYS A 302 -11.75 26.91 -11.38
CA CYS A 302 -11.09 27.54 -10.26
C CYS A 302 -11.90 28.76 -9.75
N PRO A 303 -12.13 28.87 -8.42
CA PRO A 303 -11.78 27.93 -7.36
C PRO A 303 -12.60 26.63 -7.42
N ILE A 304 -12.00 25.51 -6.95
CA ILE A 304 -12.67 24.21 -6.95
C ILE A 304 -13.79 24.21 -5.92
N ASP A 305 -15.02 23.88 -6.32
CA ASP A 305 -16.06 23.46 -5.38
C ASP A 305 -15.77 22.01 -4.94
N ASP A 306 -15.40 21.85 -3.69
CA ASP A 306 -14.99 20.57 -3.10
C ASP A 306 -16.00 20.03 -2.06
N THR A 307 -17.18 20.66 -1.96
CA THR A 307 -18.20 20.39 -0.93
C THR A 307 -18.57 18.90 -0.89
N ALA A 308 -18.88 18.32 -2.05
CA ALA A 308 -19.26 16.90 -2.14
C ALA A 308 -18.10 15.97 -1.73
N ARG A 309 -16.86 16.27 -2.15
CA ARG A 309 -15.70 15.46 -1.79
C ARG A 309 -15.35 15.58 -0.30
N VAL A 310 -15.53 16.75 0.30
CA VAL A 310 -15.38 16.93 1.77
C VAL A 310 -16.29 15.98 2.53
N GLN A 311 -17.57 15.84 2.13
CA GLN A 311 -18.49 14.90 2.77
C GLN A 311 -17.98 13.44 2.68
N LEU A 312 -17.53 13.02 1.48
CA LEU A 312 -16.99 11.67 1.27
C LEU A 312 -15.73 11.41 2.09
N VAL A 313 -14.82 12.38 2.14
CA VAL A 313 -13.58 12.29 2.95
C VAL A 313 -13.91 12.24 4.44
N THR A 314 -14.90 13.00 4.91
CA THR A 314 -15.35 12.94 6.32
C THR A 314 -15.81 11.54 6.69
N ILE A 315 -16.74 10.97 5.91
CA ILE A 315 -17.28 9.62 6.14
C ILE A 315 -16.16 8.56 6.12
N MET A 316 -15.24 8.66 5.15
CA MET A 316 -14.12 7.72 5.06
C MET A 316 -13.21 7.83 6.29
N ARG A 317 -12.89 9.04 6.73
CA ARG A 317 -12.03 9.24 7.90
C ARG A 317 -12.65 8.72 9.20
N GLU A 318 -13.96 8.85 9.37
CA GLU A 318 -14.68 8.24 10.50
C GLU A 318 -14.54 6.71 10.49
N ALA A 319 -14.68 6.10 9.30
CA ALA A 319 -14.46 4.66 9.14
C ALA A 319 -13.00 4.27 9.41
N LEU A 320 -12.02 5.03 8.89
CA LEU A 320 -10.60 4.78 9.14
C LEU A 320 -10.25 4.92 10.62
N LYS A 321 -10.83 5.90 11.31
CA LYS A 321 -10.66 6.07 12.76
C LYS A 321 -11.13 4.83 13.53
N HIS A 322 -12.22 4.20 13.13
CA HIS A 322 -12.69 2.95 13.73
C HIS A 322 -11.61 1.86 13.70
N PHE A 323 -10.91 1.67 12.58
CA PHE A 323 -9.81 0.70 12.47
C PHE A 323 -8.54 1.15 13.20
N ALA A 324 -8.26 2.45 13.22
CA ALA A 324 -7.15 3.04 13.95
C ALA A 324 -7.29 2.83 15.46
N ASP A 325 -8.47 3.09 16.02
CA ASP A 325 -8.78 2.90 17.45
C ASP A 325 -8.63 1.43 17.89
N GLN A 326 -8.73 0.48 16.95
CA GLN A 326 -8.47 -0.95 17.17
C GLN A 326 -7.00 -1.35 16.96
N GLY A 327 -6.13 -0.41 16.56
CA GLY A 327 -4.73 -0.67 16.20
C GLY A 327 -4.58 -1.41 14.86
N ARG A 328 -5.63 -1.52 14.05
CA ARG A 328 -5.64 -2.27 12.79
C ARG A 328 -5.25 -1.44 11.56
N LEU A 329 -5.08 -0.13 11.72
CA LEU A 329 -4.62 0.81 10.70
C LEU A 329 -3.35 1.49 11.20
N ALA A 330 -2.24 1.36 10.45
CA ALA A 330 -0.97 2.00 10.76
C ALA A 330 -0.66 3.22 9.88
N ALA A 331 -1.20 3.26 8.65
CA ALA A 331 -1.01 4.39 7.76
C ALA A 331 -2.23 4.65 6.89
N SER A 332 -2.39 5.92 6.46
CA SER A 332 -3.45 6.41 5.59
C SER A 332 -2.87 7.44 4.62
N LEU A 333 -2.58 7.03 3.38
CA LEU A 333 -1.95 7.85 2.36
C LEU A 333 -2.92 8.18 1.23
N PHE A 334 -3.26 9.47 1.08
CA PHE A 334 -4.23 9.89 0.08
C PHE A 334 -3.65 9.84 -1.34
N TYR A 335 -4.40 9.39 -2.32
CA TYR A 335 -4.04 9.42 -3.74
C TYR A 335 -4.96 10.41 -4.49
N SER A 336 -4.42 11.53 -5.01
CA SER A 336 -3.04 11.92 -5.13
C SER A 336 -2.84 13.38 -4.66
N TRP A 337 -1.57 13.83 -4.59
CA TRP A 337 -1.25 15.25 -4.35
C TRP A 337 -1.67 16.12 -5.53
N SER A 338 -1.07 15.85 -6.70
CA SER A 338 -1.33 16.55 -7.96
C SER A 338 -1.23 15.57 -9.12
N GLY A 339 -1.74 15.92 -10.29
CA GLY A 339 -1.56 15.14 -11.51
C GLY A 339 -0.10 15.10 -11.98
N LEU A 340 0.16 14.23 -12.97
CA LEU A 340 1.46 14.16 -13.64
C LEU A 340 1.81 15.52 -14.28
N PRO A 341 3.08 15.92 -14.26
CA PRO A 341 3.53 17.14 -14.93
C PRO A 341 3.11 17.14 -16.41
N GLY A 342 2.43 18.20 -16.83
CA GLY A 342 1.97 18.35 -18.22
C GLY A 342 0.75 17.51 -18.64
N ALA A 343 0.20 16.69 -17.76
CA ALA A 343 -1.05 15.96 -18.00
C ALA A 343 -2.28 16.85 -17.75
N LYS A 344 -3.45 16.39 -18.26
CA LYS A 344 -4.72 16.97 -17.82
C LYS A 344 -4.84 16.87 -16.30
N GLU A 345 -5.50 17.86 -15.69
CA GLU A 345 -5.73 17.87 -14.24
C GLU A 345 -6.26 16.50 -13.75
N ASP A 346 -5.58 15.95 -12.77
CA ASP A 346 -6.02 14.72 -12.10
C ASP A 346 -7.24 15.05 -11.25
N ILE A 347 -8.37 14.42 -11.56
CA ILE A 347 -9.63 14.60 -10.81
C ILE A 347 -9.55 14.05 -9.39
N GLY A 348 -8.58 13.16 -9.09
CA GLY A 348 -8.26 12.66 -7.75
C GLY A 348 -7.40 13.61 -6.93
N ALA A 349 -6.68 14.53 -7.58
CA ALA A 349 -5.72 15.42 -6.93
C ALA A 349 -6.36 16.31 -5.86
N ILE A 350 -5.62 16.51 -4.74
CA ILE A 350 -6.02 17.42 -3.66
C ILE A 350 -5.35 18.78 -3.70
N PHE A 351 -4.24 18.93 -4.42
CA PHE A 351 -3.64 20.22 -4.71
C PHE A 351 -4.04 20.67 -6.12
N ARG A 352 -4.93 21.65 -6.19
CA ARG A 352 -5.52 22.12 -7.44
C ARG A 352 -5.69 23.63 -7.40
N CYS A 353 -5.67 24.29 -8.56
CA CYS A 353 -5.79 25.74 -8.64
C CYS A 353 -4.77 26.50 -7.77
N GLY A 354 -3.57 25.94 -7.60
CA GLY A 354 -2.49 26.56 -6.80
C GLY A 354 -2.67 26.48 -5.28
N ALA A 355 -3.62 25.66 -4.79
CA ALA A 355 -3.87 25.52 -3.35
C ALA A 355 -4.32 24.11 -2.96
N LEU A 356 -4.06 23.76 -1.71
CA LEU A 356 -4.62 22.56 -1.08
C LEU A 356 -6.14 22.75 -0.91
N THR A 357 -6.91 21.82 -1.47
CA THR A 357 -8.38 21.88 -1.43
C THR A 357 -8.92 21.60 -0.01
N PRO A 358 -10.17 21.96 0.30
CA PRO A 358 -10.80 21.65 1.59
C PRO A 358 -10.78 20.15 1.93
N ALA A 359 -11.10 19.28 0.97
CA ALA A 359 -11.01 17.82 1.16
C ALA A 359 -9.56 17.35 1.39
N GLY A 360 -8.58 17.97 0.72
CA GLY A 360 -7.17 17.71 0.94
C GLY A 360 -6.71 18.06 2.35
N LYS A 361 -7.09 19.23 2.86
CA LYS A 361 -6.80 19.64 4.25
C LYS A 361 -7.35 18.64 5.26
N LEU A 362 -8.58 18.17 5.03
CA LEU A 362 -9.22 17.17 5.87
C LEU A 362 -8.50 15.82 5.77
N ALA A 363 -8.18 15.36 4.55
CA ALA A 363 -7.52 14.07 4.32
C ALA A 363 -6.15 13.96 4.98
N LEU A 364 -5.41 15.07 5.05
CA LEU A 364 -4.06 15.16 5.63
C LEU A 364 -4.03 15.48 7.13
N SER A 365 -5.17 15.76 7.75
CA SER A 365 -5.21 15.96 9.21
C SER A 365 -5.04 14.62 9.96
N PRO A 366 -4.50 14.61 11.19
CA PRO A 366 -4.39 13.40 12.01
C PRO A 366 -5.73 12.66 12.16
N LEU A 367 -5.71 11.34 12.24
CA LEU A 367 -6.92 10.51 12.43
C LEU A 367 -7.36 10.48 13.87
#